data_c5602a3490d1daf0858602db669358b8
#
_entry.id   c5602a3490d1daf0858602db669358b8
#
_cell.length_a   1.000
_cell.length_b   1.000
_cell.length_c   1.000
_cell.angle_alpha   90.00
_cell.angle_beta   90.00
_cell.angle_gamma   90.00
#
_symmetry.space_group_name_H-M   'P 1'
#
loop_
_entity.id
_entity.type
_entity.pdbx_description
1 polymer ?
#
loop_
_entity_poly.entity_id
_entity_poly.type
_entity_poly.pdbx_seq_one_letter_code
_entity_poly.pdbx_strand_id
1 'polypeptide(L)'
;MKSESSPTSPNQSSASATKLSKVYDHDFALTDEYRAALPDMQNTDSQQIFGANVPILKVGISNFRLPLSYITPSSDTLTLETSVTGTVSLEANQKGINMSRIMRVFYTYQERIFTPDLLKEILLQYKEEINAHRAQLKLSFEYPILKPSLRSGLEGWQYYRAAYEGRVDELNRFRKYIHFDFVYSSACPCSSELSEHARGSRDVYGIPHSQRSTARVSVEVAEGQHLSLERLQELCLKALQTETQVMVKREDEQAFAEMNGAFTKFVEDAARLLYEQLDDEPKIVDFQVACAHLESLHSHDAVAVISKGVPGGFTGQFDDYKSLIR
;
A
#
# COMPACT_ATOMS: atom_id res chain seq x y z
N MET A 1 58.31 67.10 -27.64
CA MET A 1 57.27 67.28 -28.67
C MET A 1 56.41 66.07 -28.64
N LYS A 2 55.09 66.28 -28.63
CA LYS A 2 53.96 65.37 -28.62
C LYS A 2 53.65 64.66 -27.29
N SER A 3 52.72 65.28 -26.61
CA SER A 3 51.89 64.77 -25.53
C SER A 3 50.86 63.74 -26.07
N GLU A 4 50.85 62.57 -25.49
CA GLU A 4 49.72 61.62 -25.70
C GLU A 4 48.80 61.62 -24.48
N SER A 5 47.58 61.97 -24.72
CA SER A 5 46.53 62.02 -23.77
C SER A 5 45.96 60.62 -23.56
N SER A 6 45.95 60.14 -22.33
CA SER A 6 45.23 58.88 -21.92
C SER A 6 43.76 59.08 -21.93
N PRO A 7 42.94 58.08 -22.39
CA PRO A 7 41.50 58.13 -22.30
C PRO A 7 41.00 57.72 -20.89
N THR A 8 40.15 58.56 -20.34
CA THR A 8 39.38 58.33 -19.09
C THR A 8 38.47 57.17 -19.24
N SER A 9 38.61 56.17 -18.37
CA SER A 9 37.70 55.06 -18.23
C SER A 9 36.34 55.52 -17.70
N PRO A 10 35.21 54.98 -18.22
CA PRO A 10 33.91 55.29 -17.68
C PRO A 10 33.70 54.61 -16.31
N ASN A 11 33.19 55.42 -15.41
CA ASN A 11 32.80 55.10 -14.06
C ASN A 11 31.80 53.93 -14.06
N GLN A 12 32.20 52.73 -13.58
CA GLN A 12 31.29 51.66 -13.27
C GLN A 12 30.54 52.03 -12.00
N SER A 13 29.27 52.42 -12.14
CA SER A 13 28.34 52.52 -11.04
C SER A 13 28.11 51.11 -10.46
N SER A 14 28.75 50.82 -9.34
CA SER A 14 28.44 49.65 -8.53
C SER A 14 27.00 49.76 -8.03
N ALA A 15 26.07 49.06 -8.69
CA ALA A 15 24.75 48.83 -8.12
C ALA A 15 24.94 48.06 -6.82
N SER A 16 24.77 48.77 -5.70
CA SER A 16 24.73 48.17 -4.36
C SER A 16 23.60 47.14 -4.36
N ALA A 17 23.92 45.85 -4.35
CA ALA A 17 22.96 44.81 -4.18
C ALA A 17 22.25 45.03 -2.83
N THR A 18 21.03 45.48 -2.86
CA THR A 18 20.20 45.67 -1.67
C THR A 18 20.05 44.33 -0.96
N LYS A 19 20.66 44.23 0.24
CA LYS A 19 20.62 43.02 1.03
C LYS A 19 19.19 42.75 1.41
N LEU A 20 18.60 41.67 0.87
CA LEU A 20 17.18 41.30 1.14
C LEU A 20 17.00 41.08 2.65
N SER A 21 15.93 41.65 3.19
CA SER A 21 15.52 41.41 4.57
C SER A 21 15.10 39.95 4.73
N LYS A 22 15.58 39.24 5.76
CA LYS A 22 15.20 37.88 6.12
C LYS A 22 14.14 37.90 7.25
N VAL A 23 13.21 38.83 7.18
CA VAL A 23 12.14 38.98 8.16
C VAL A 23 10.85 38.44 7.54
N TYR A 24 10.11 37.60 8.31
CA TYR A 24 8.76 37.20 7.90
C TYR A 24 7.80 38.35 8.15
N ASP A 25 7.03 38.72 7.13
CA ASP A 25 6.04 39.78 7.19
C ASP A 25 4.72 39.19 7.74
N HIS A 26 4.47 39.38 9.04
CA HIS A 26 3.27 38.90 9.71
C HIS A 26 2.00 39.68 9.32
N ASP A 27 2.15 40.92 8.87
CA ASP A 27 1.06 41.84 8.57
C ASP A 27 0.66 41.81 7.07
N PHE A 28 1.38 41.03 6.26
CA PHE A 28 1.11 40.92 4.84
C PHE A 28 -0.26 40.31 4.58
N ALA A 29 -1.16 41.07 3.93
CA ALA A 29 -2.47 40.61 3.49
C ALA A 29 -2.43 40.26 2.00
N LEU A 30 -2.77 39.00 1.68
CA LEU A 30 -2.80 38.51 0.30
C LEU A 30 -4.01 39.09 -0.46
N THR A 31 -3.78 39.93 -1.47
CA THR A 31 -4.83 40.44 -2.37
C THR A 31 -4.99 39.53 -3.59
N ASP A 32 -6.11 39.66 -4.31
CA ASP A 32 -6.35 38.91 -5.53
C ASP A 32 -5.39 39.33 -6.65
N GLU A 33 -5.05 40.61 -6.73
CA GLU A 33 -4.07 41.14 -7.68
C GLU A 33 -2.66 40.52 -7.41
N TYR A 34 -2.24 40.47 -6.14
CA TYR A 34 -0.97 39.85 -5.76
C TYR A 34 -0.97 38.37 -6.08
N ARG A 35 -2.08 37.66 -5.79
CA ARG A 35 -2.22 36.23 -6.10
C ARG A 35 -2.13 35.97 -7.60
N ALA A 36 -2.77 36.82 -8.44
CA ALA A 36 -2.71 36.70 -9.89
C ALA A 36 -1.29 36.94 -10.45
N ALA A 37 -0.48 37.75 -9.75
CA ALA A 37 0.89 38.08 -10.15
C ALA A 37 1.93 37.01 -9.70
N LEU A 38 1.54 36.03 -8.89
CA LEU A 38 2.47 34.96 -8.46
C LEU A 38 2.92 34.13 -9.67
N PRO A 39 4.21 33.85 -9.82
CA PRO A 39 4.73 33.06 -10.94
C PRO A 39 4.25 31.61 -10.83
N ASP A 40 3.69 31.07 -11.91
CA ASP A 40 3.36 29.66 -12.06
C ASP A 40 4.35 29.00 -13.03
N MET A 41 5.36 28.33 -12.49
CA MET A 41 6.38 27.63 -13.27
C MET A 41 5.90 26.31 -13.89
N GLN A 42 4.71 25.84 -13.54
CA GLN A 42 4.07 24.64 -14.11
C GLN A 42 3.13 24.99 -15.27
N ASN A 43 2.91 26.27 -15.53
CA ASN A 43 2.15 26.74 -16.68
C ASN A 43 2.81 26.25 -17.98
N THR A 44 2.01 25.84 -18.97
CA THR A 44 2.46 25.40 -20.30
C THR A 44 3.31 26.43 -21.04
N ASP A 45 3.08 27.72 -20.76
CA ASP A 45 3.83 28.83 -21.36
C ASP A 45 5.20 29.07 -20.73
N SER A 46 5.52 28.41 -19.61
CA SER A 46 6.81 28.52 -18.97
C SER A 46 7.87 27.74 -19.74
N GLN A 47 9.09 28.30 -19.81
CA GLN A 47 10.22 27.66 -20.50
C GLN A 47 10.51 26.29 -19.87
N GLN A 48 10.49 25.23 -20.68
CA GLN A 48 10.77 23.87 -20.23
C GLN A 48 12.29 23.67 -20.02
N ILE A 49 12.63 22.81 -19.06
CA ILE A 49 13.99 22.33 -18.90
C ILE A 49 14.29 21.37 -20.05
N PHE A 50 15.48 21.49 -20.64
CA PHE A 50 15.92 20.56 -21.68
C PHE A 50 16.06 19.15 -21.10
N GLY A 51 15.35 18.20 -21.67
CA GLY A 51 15.34 16.80 -21.30
C GLY A 51 14.65 15.96 -22.38
N ALA A 52 14.48 14.67 -22.12
CA ALA A 52 13.76 13.79 -23.05
C ALA A 52 12.28 14.18 -23.08
N ASN A 53 11.73 14.35 -24.27
CA ASN A 53 10.30 14.62 -24.48
C ASN A 53 9.52 13.31 -24.50
N VAL A 54 9.35 12.69 -23.31
CA VAL A 54 8.66 11.40 -23.11
C VAL A 54 7.61 11.53 -22.02
N PRO A 55 6.49 10.79 -22.09
CA PRO A 55 5.49 10.81 -21.05
C PRO A 55 6.01 10.15 -19.77
N ILE A 56 5.52 10.62 -18.63
CA ILE A 56 5.78 10.02 -17.31
C ILE A 56 4.58 9.14 -16.95
N LEU A 57 4.82 7.85 -16.69
CA LEU A 57 3.76 6.89 -16.40
C LEU A 57 3.04 7.17 -15.07
N LYS A 58 3.80 7.60 -14.05
CA LYS A 58 3.27 7.92 -12.72
C LYS A 58 4.03 9.11 -12.12
N VAL A 59 3.32 10.18 -11.84
CA VAL A 59 3.81 11.34 -11.10
C VAL A 59 2.76 11.73 -10.06
N GLY A 60 3.19 12.07 -8.85
CA GLY A 60 2.24 12.40 -7.77
C GLY A 60 2.90 12.44 -6.40
N ILE A 61 2.12 12.15 -5.38
CA ILE A 61 2.52 12.17 -3.98
C ILE A 61 2.46 10.77 -3.38
N SER A 62 3.33 10.50 -2.42
CA SER A 62 3.34 9.26 -1.66
C SER A 62 3.47 9.55 -0.17
N ASN A 63 2.93 8.65 0.65
CA ASN A 63 2.99 8.72 2.11
C ASN A 63 2.37 10.00 2.71
N PHE A 64 1.33 10.53 2.08
CA PHE A 64 0.50 11.58 2.63
C PHE A 64 -0.44 10.97 3.68
N ARG A 65 -0.45 11.51 4.91
CA ARG A 65 -1.18 10.89 6.03
C ARG A 65 -2.43 11.68 6.40
N LEU A 66 -3.51 10.96 6.67
CA LEU A 66 -4.77 11.53 7.16
C LEU A 66 -5.60 10.48 7.90
N PRO A 67 -6.51 10.88 8.80
CA PRO A 67 -7.54 10.01 9.35
C PRO A 67 -8.59 9.69 8.28
N LEU A 68 -8.98 8.41 8.19
CA LEU A 68 -10.03 7.92 7.28
C LEU A 68 -11.20 7.37 8.09
N SER A 69 -12.40 7.91 7.90
CA SER A 69 -13.61 7.37 8.54
C SER A 69 -14.13 6.17 7.75
N TYR A 70 -14.22 5.01 8.40
CA TYR A 70 -14.62 3.74 7.83
C TYR A 70 -15.74 3.11 8.66
N ILE A 71 -16.74 2.52 7.99
CA ILE A 71 -17.79 1.73 8.67
C ILE A 71 -17.50 0.25 8.47
N THR A 72 -17.42 -0.47 9.58
CA THR A 72 -17.28 -1.94 9.59
C THR A 72 -18.58 -2.62 9.18
N PRO A 73 -18.55 -3.92 8.80
CA PRO A 73 -19.77 -4.69 8.56
C PRO A 73 -20.73 -4.76 9.76
N SER A 74 -20.22 -4.63 10.99
CA SER A 74 -21.02 -4.53 12.23
C SER A 74 -21.63 -3.14 12.46
N SER A 75 -21.43 -2.20 11.54
CA SER A 75 -21.91 -0.81 11.60
C SER A 75 -21.18 0.08 12.62
N ASP A 76 -20.03 -0.33 13.12
CA ASP A 76 -19.17 0.49 13.95
C ASP A 76 -18.36 1.46 13.08
N THR A 77 -18.17 2.68 13.56
CA THR A 77 -17.33 3.66 12.89
C THR A 77 -15.91 3.60 13.43
N LEU A 78 -14.94 3.38 12.55
CA LEU A 78 -13.51 3.43 12.85
C LEU A 78 -12.88 4.66 12.22
N THR A 79 -11.90 5.25 12.91
CA THR A 79 -10.98 6.23 12.33
C THR A 79 -9.64 5.54 12.10
N LEU A 80 -9.28 5.33 10.84
CA LEU A 80 -8.06 4.64 10.43
C LEU A 80 -6.97 5.66 10.10
N GLU A 81 -5.82 5.57 10.74
CA GLU A 81 -4.64 6.32 10.32
C GLU A 81 -4.15 5.78 8.98
N THR A 82 -4.29 6.60 7.94
CA THR A 82 -4.11 6.14 6.57
C THR A 82 -2.96 6.87 5.89
N SER A 83 -2.10 6.10 5.23
CA SER A 83 -1.08 6.60 4.31
C SER A 83 -1.62 6.54 2.89
N VAL A 84 -1.64 7.69 2.22
CA VAL A 84 -2.18 7.85 0.87
C VAL A 84 -1.07 8.04 -0.14
N THR A 85 -1.12 7.28 -1.23
CA THR A 85 -0.28 7.47 -2.43
C THR A 85 -1.20 7.72 -3.62
N GLY A 86 -1.12 8.92 -4.20
CA GLY A 86 -1.90 9.32 -5.37
C GLY A 86 -0.99 9.70 -6.53
N THR A 87 -1.20 9.08 -7.70
CA THR A 87 -0.42 9.32 -8.91
C THR A 87 -1.30 9.44 -10.13
N VAL A 88 -0.83 10.23 -11.09
CA VAL A 88 -1.46 10.40 -12.42
C VAL A 88 -0.40 10.23 -13.52
N SER A 89 -0.84 10.00 -14.75
CA SER A 89 0.04 10.11 -15.93
C SER A 89 0.32 11.56 -16.26
N LEU A 90 1.49 11.82 -16.87
CA LEU A 90 1.87 13.13 -17.38
C LEU A 90 2.33 13.00 -18.82
N GLU A 91 1.75 13.79 -19.72
CA GLU A 91 2.07 13.77 -21.13
C GLU A 91 3.43 14.43 -21.42
N ALA A 92 4.05 14.03 -22.54
CA ALA A 92 5.39 14.48 -22.90
C ALA A 92 5.51 16.00 -23.09
N ASN A 93 4.42 16.67 -23.47
CA ASN A 93 4.35 18.12 -23.71
C ASN A 93 4.01 18.92 -22.44
N GLN A 94 3.78 18.26 -21.31
CA GLN A 94 3.48 18.91 -20.04
C GLN A 94 4.73 19.01 -19.17
N LYS A 95 5.01 20.17 -18.59
CA LYS A 95 6.17 20.41 -17.73
C LYS A 95 6.07 19.68 -16.40
N GLY A 96 4.89 19.60 -15.81
CA GLY A 96 4.66 19.00 -14.51
C GLY A 96 3.20 19.10 -14.09
N ILE A 97 2.91 18.57 -12.90
CA ILE A 97 1.62 18.70 -12.24
C ILE A 97 1.75 19.55 -10.98
N ASN A 98 0.66 20.24 -10.61
CA ASN A 98 0.57 20.89 -9.32
C ASN A 98 0.24 19.81 -8.25
N MET A 99 1.27 19.31 -7.54
CA MET A 99 1.13 18.23 -6.53
C MET A 99 0.08 18.53 -5.46
N SER A 100 -0.12 19.81 -5.11
CA SER A 100 -1.12 20.19 -4.11
C SER A 100 -2.55 19.94 -4.57
N ARG A 101 -2.82 19.81 -5.88
CA ARG A 101 -4.16 19.46 -6.39
C ARG A 101 -4.57 18.05 -5.95
N ILE A 102 -3.65 17.09 -5.98
CA ILE A 102 -3.92 15.72 -5.51
C ILE A 102 -4.41 15.75 -4.06
N MET A 103 -3.69 16.47 -3.18
CA MET A 103 -4.08 16.59 -1.78
C MET A 103 -5.43 17.32 -1.62
N ARG A 104 -5.60 18.47 -2.28
CA ARG A 104 -6.84 19.27 -2.18
C ARG A 104 -8.07 18.50 -2.61
N VAL A 105 -8.01 17.79 -3.73
CA VAL A 105 -9.11 16.93 -4.18
C VAL A 105 -9.45 15.91 -3.11
N PHE A 106 -8.44 15.22 -2.55
CA PHE A 106 -8.70 14.23 -1.50
C PHE A 106 -9.37 14.85 -0.27
N TYR A 107 -8.95 16.04 0.16
CA TYR A 107 -9.55 16.77 1.29
C TYR A 107 -11.02 17.15 1.07
N THR A 108 -11.49 17.29 -0.16
CA THR A 108 -12.93 17.55 -0.42
C THR A 108 -13.82 16.37 -0.02
N TYR A 109 -13.23 15.18 0.15
CA TYR A 109 -13.92 13.95 0.54
C TYR A 109 -13.67 13.53 1.98
N GLN A 110 -12.87 14.26 2.75
CA GLN A 110 -12.42 13.84 4.09
C GLN A 110 -13.56 13.62 5.10
N GLU A 111 -14.66 14.37 4.98
CA GLU A 111 -15.83 14.27 5.86
C GLU A 111 -16.78 13.11 5.44
N ARG A 112 -16.54 12.49 4.29
CA ARG A 112 -17.34 11.36 3.83
C ARG A 112 -16.84 10.06 4.45
N ILE A 113 -17.77 9.17 4.77
CA ILE A 113 -17.45 7.80 5.11
C ILE A 113 -16.82 7.13 3.89
N PHE A 114 -15.65 6.55 4.12
CA PHE A 114 -14.93 5.89 3.05
C PHE A 114 -15.63 4.60 2.62
N THR A 115 -15.78 4.46 1.31
CA THR A 115 -16.11 3.20 0.64
C THR A 115 -15.13 2.98 -0.52
N PRO A 116 -14.84 1.72 -0.93
CA PRO A 116 -13.97 1.49 -2.08
C PRO A 116 -14.45 2.14 -3.38
N ASP A 117 -15.75 2.38 -3.53
CA ASP A 117 -16.32 3.03 -4.71
C ASP A 117 -16.06 4.55 -4.73
N LEU A 118 -15.84 5.17 -3.56
CA LEU A 118 -15.42 6.57 -3.45
C LEU A 118 -14.10 6.84 -4.16
N LEU A 119 -13.22 5.82 -4.27
CA LEU A 119 -11.97 5.93 -5.04
C LEU A 119 -12.23 6.29 -6.51
N LYS A 120 -13.32 5.79 -7.11
CA LYS A 120 -13.68 6.10 -8.50
C LYS A 120 -13.94 7.60 -8.67
N GLU A 121 -14.74 8.18 -7.77
CA GLU A 121 -15.09 9.62 -7.81
C GLU A 121 -13.81 10.48 -7.68
N ILE A 122 -12.97 10.18 -6.69
CA ILE A 122 -11.71 10.91 -6.45
C ILE A 122 -10.78 10.81 -7.66
N LEU A 123 -10.63 9.62 -8.24
CA LEU A 123 -9.74 9.40 -9.38
C LEU A 123 -10.23 10.08 -10.67
N LEU A 124 -11.52 10.13 -10.90
CA LEU A 124 -12.09 10.87 -12.03
C LEU A 124 -11.86 12.37 -11.86
N GLN A 125 -12.03 12.90 -10.65
CA GLN A 125 -11.73 14.29 -10.36
C GLN A 125 -10.22 14.60 -10.51
N TYR A 126 -9.31 13.68 -10.12
CA TYR A 126 -7.88 13.83 -10.39
C TYR A 126 -7.60 13.98 -11.89
N LYS A 127 -8.21 13.13 -12.72
CA LYS A 127 -8.03 13.19 -14.18
C LYS A 127 -8.48 14.54 -14.74
N GLU A 128 -9.63 15.05 -14.27
CA GLU A 128 -10.19 16.33 -14.73
C GLU A 128 -9.31 17.51 -14.28
N GLU A 129 -9.03 17.64 -12.97
CA GLU A 129 -8.33 18.80 -12.44
C GLU A 129 -6.85 18.89 -12.85
N ILE A 130 -6.23 17.73 -13.16
CA ILE A 130 -4.81 17.64 -13.52
C ILE A 130 -4.64 17.46 -15.05
N ASN A 131 -5.73 17.24 -15.78
CA ASN A 131 -5.72 16.90 -17.20
C ASN A 131 -4.85 15.69 -17.51
N ALA A 132 -5.08 14.59 -16.76
CA ALA A 132 -4.34 13.35 -16.88
C ALA A 132 -5.16 12.24 -17.57
N HIS A 133 -4.50 11.34 -18.29
CA HIS A 133 -5.17 10.21 -18.95
C HIS A 133 -5.41 9.03 -18.00
N ARG A 134 -4.55 8.84 -17.02
CA ARG A 134 -4.62 7.74 -16.04
C ARG A 134 -4.45 8.29 -14.64
N ALA A 135 -5.12 7.67 -13.68
CA ALA A 135 -4.97 8.00 -12.26
C ALA A 135 -4.98 6.73 -11.40
N GLN A 136 -4.22 6.75 -10.32
CA GLN A 136 -4.12 5.67 -9.33
C GLN A 136 -4.11 6.25 -7.93
N LEU A 137 -4.83 5.63 -7.02
CA LEU A 137 -4.89 6.01 -5.60
C LEU A 137 -4.80 4.75 -4.75
N LYS A 138 -3.89 4.75 -3.78
CA LYS A 138 -3.73 3.66 -2.80
C LYS A 138 -3.79 4.23 -1.40
N LEU A 139 -4.62 3.64 -0.56
CA LEU A 139 -4.83 3.97 0.84
C LEU A 139 -4.39 2.78 1.70
N SER A 140 -3.31 2.94 2.45
CA SER A 140 -2.73 1.89 3.30
C SER A 140 -2.92 2.21 4.77
N PHE A 141 -3.34 1.22 5.56
CA PHE A 141 -3.66 1.36 6.99
C PHE A 141 -3.50 0.03 7.72
N GLU A 142 -3.50 0.09 9.05
CA GLU A 142 -3.65 -1.09 9.91
C GLU A 142 -5.13 -1.23 10.29
N TYR A 143 -5.73 -2.38 9.98
CA TYR A 143 -7.15 -2.64 10.21
C TYR A 143 -7.36 -3.53 11.43
N PRO A 144 -8.08 -3.09 12.48
CA PRO A 144 -8.34 -3.87 13.67
C PRO A 144 -9.56 -4.78 13.49
N ILE A 145 -9.41 -6.05 13.85
CA ILE A 145 -10.52 -7.00 14.01
C ILE A 145 -10.47 -7.56 15.43
N LEU A 146 -11.58 -7.53 16.15
CA LEU A 146 -11.70 -8.16 17.46
C LEU A 146 -11.82 -9.68 17.27
N LYS A 147 -10.89 -10.44 17.85
CA LYS A 147 -10.80 -11.89 17.68
C LYS A 147 -10.87 -12.60 19.03
N PRO A 148 -11.72 -13.65 19.16
CA PRO A 148 -11.69 -14.51 20.32
C PRO A 148 -10.49 -15.45 20.25
N SER A 149 -9.90 -15.79 21.40
CA SER A 149 -8.94 -16.86 21.55
C SER A 149 -9.56 -18.23 21.34
N LEU A 150 -8.73 -19.26 21.06
CA LEU A 150 -9.14 -20.56 20.52
C LEU A 150 -10.09 -21.36 21.42
N ARG A 151 -9.88 -21.32 22.75
CA ARG A 151 -10.66 -22.10 23.74
C ARG A 151 -11.18 -21.26 24.88
N SER A 152 -10.39 -20.31 25.38
CA SER A 152 -10.79 -19.51 26.57
C SER A 152 -11.80 -18.40 26.22
N GLY A 153 -11.96 -18.06 24.93
CA GLY A 153 -12.86 -17.00 24.48
C GLY A 153 -12.45 -15.60 24.90
N LEU A 154 -11.18 -15.39 25.31
CA LEU A 154 -10.67 -14.04 25.56
C LEU A 154 -10.61 -13.27 24.25
N GLU A 155 -11.13 -12.04 24.28
CA GLU A 155 -11.12 -11.19 23.09
C GLU A 155 -9.90 -10.27 23.06
N GLY A 156 -9.30 -10.11 21.86
CA GLY A 156 -8.17 -9.22 21.64
C GLY A 156 -8.22 -8.61 20.23
N TRP A 157 -7.69 -7.39 20.10
CA TRP A 157 -7.62 -6.69 18.84
C TRP A 157 -6.44 -7.19 18.00
N GLN A 158 -6.73 -7.87 16.89
CA GLN A 158 -5.75 -8.25 15.88
C GLN A 158 -5.69 -7.17 14.81
N TYR A 159 -4.47 -6.68 14.52
CA TYR A 159 -4.25 -5.67 13.49
C TYR A 159 -3.70 -6.30 12.22
N TYR A 160 -4.28 -5.95 11.09
CA TYR A 160 -3.90 -6.42 9.77
C TYR A 160 -3.43 -5.25 8.91
N ARG A 161 -2.28 -5.40 8.25
CA ARG A 161 -1.91 -4.45 7.19
C ARG A 161 -2.85 -4.63 6.03
N ALA A 162 -3.53 -3.57 5.66
CA ALA A 162 -4.45 -3.57 4.54
C ALA A 162 -4.30 -2.32 3.68
N ALA A 163 -4.72 -2.43 2.43
CA ALA A 163 -4.84 -1.25 1.57
C ALA A 163 -6.00 -1.43 0.58
N TYR A 164 -6.69 -0.33 0.33
CA TYR A 164 -7.56 -0.18 -0.84
C TYR A 164 -6.81 0.55 -1.94
N GLU A 165 -6.94 0.07 -3.17
CA GLU A 165 -6.36 0.71 -4.34
C GLU A 165 -7.39 0.83 -5.45
N GLY A 166 -7.46 2.00 -6.07
CA GLY A 166 -8.24 2.27 -7.26
C GLY A 166 -7.35 2.68 -8.42
N ARG A 167 -7.72 2.28 -9.62
CA ARG A 167 -7.08 2.68 -10.87
C ARG A 167 -8.15 3.08 -11.89
N VAL A 168 -7.92 4.19 -12.58
CA VAL A 168 -8.73 4.62 -13.71
C VAL A 168 -7.83 4.79 -14.92
N ASP A 169 -8.19 4.14 -16.01
CA ASP A 169 -7.44 4.17 -17.27
C ASP A 169 -7.88 5.33 -18.19
N GLU A 170 -7.34 5.35 -19.39
CA GLU A 170 -7.62 6.36 -20.43
C GLU A 170 -9.09 6.39 -20.83
N LEU A 171 -9.77 5.25 -20.81
CA LEU A 171 -11.18 5.09 -21.16
C LEU A 171 -12.13 5.26 -19.96
N ASN A 172 -11.62 5.75 -18.83
CA ASN A 172 -12.35 5.88 -17.56
C ASN A 172 -12.85 4.54 -16.99
N ARG A 173 -12.27 3.40 -17.38
CA ARG A 173 -12.57 2.11 -16.78
C ARG A 173 -11.93 2.08 -15.39
N PHE A 174 -12.74 1.81 -14.39
CA PHE A 174 -12.33 1.74 -13.00
C PHE A 174 -12.07 0.29 -12.59
N ARG A 175 -10.92 0.06 -11.94
CA ARG A 175 -10.59 -1.21 -11.30
C ARG A 175 -10.25 -0.95 -9.84
N LYS A 176 -10.78 -1.78 -8.95
CA LYS A 176 -10.54 -1.67 -7.50
C LYS A 176 -9.87 -2.92 -6.96
N TYR A 177 -8.92 -2.70 -6.06
CA TYR A 177 -8.11 -3.76 -5.47
C TYR A 177 -8.12 -3.64 -3.95
N ILE A 178 -8.00 -4.79 -3.29
CA ILE A 178 -7.76 -4.91 -1.86
C ILE A 178 -6.43 -5.65 -1.69
N HIS A 179 -5.56 -5.11 -0.84
CA HIS A 179 -4.34 -5.78 -0.38
C HIS A 179 -4.49 -6.07 1.10
N PHE A 180 -4.11 -7.27 1.52
CA PHE A 180 -4.31 -7.74 2.89
C PHE A 180 -3.19 -8.68 3.30
N ASP A 181 -2.53 -8.40 4.45
CA ASP A 181 -1.48 -9.26 5.00
C ASP A 181 -2.07 -10.11 6.12
N PHE A 182 -2.06 -11.42 5.92
CA PHE A 182 -2.49 -12.40 6.90
C PHE A 182 -1.26 -13.06 7.55
N VAL A 183 -1.18 -13.01 8.88
CA VAL A 183 -0.07 -13.57 9.65
C VAL A 183 -0.50 -14.87 10.30
N TYR A 184 0.28 -15.93 10.10
CA TYR A 184 -0.04 -17.26 10.57
C TYR A 184 1.25 -17.99 11.06
N SER A 185 1.07 -19.11 11.73
CA SER A 185 2.14 -20.04 12.04
C SER A 185 2.23 -21.13 10.97
N SER A 186 3.44 -21.49 10.56
CA SER A 186 3.68 -22.66 9.74
C SER A 186 4.67 -23.60 10.44
N ALA A 187 4.34 -24.89 10.46
CA ALA A 187 5.25 -25.97 10.88
C ALA A 187 5.61 -26.79 9.65
N CYS A 188 6.89 -27.14 9.53
CA CYS A 188 7.39 -27.88 8.37
C CYS A 188 6.93 -29.34 8.41
N PRO A 189 6.23 -29.85 7.36
CA PRO A 189 5.80 -31.24 7.28
C PRO A 189 6.96 -32.25 7.38
N CYS A 190 8.07 -31.99 6.66
CA CYS A 190 9.24 -32.87 6.73
C CYS A 190 9.82 -32.94 8.13
N SER A 191 9.95 -31.80 8.81
CA SER A 191 10.46 -31.73 10.18
C SER A 191 9.54 -32.45 11.17
N SER A 192 8.21 -32.38 10.93
CA SER A 192 7.23 -33.12 11.72
C SER A 192 7.41 -34.63 11.58
N GLU A 193 7.46 -35.15 10.35
CA GLU A 193 7.66 -36.59 10.08
C GLU A 193 9.00 -37.11 10.62
N LEU A 194 10.07 -36.32 10.47
CA LEU A 194 11.40 -36.69 11.01
C LEU A 194 11.41 -36.69 12.53
N SER A 195 10.65 -35.81 13.18
CA SER A 195 10.49 -35.79 14.64
C SER A 195 9.76 -37.05 15.13
N GLU A 196 8.67 -37.44 14.45
CA GLU A 196 7.95 -38.70 14.76
C GLU A 196 8.80 -39.93 14.49
N HIS A 197 9.58 -39.95 13.40
CA HIS A 197 10.52 -41.04 13.14
C HIS A 197 11.58 -41.17 14.25
N ALA A 198 12.16 -40.04 14.72
CA ALA A 198 13.13 -40.06 15.81
C ALA A 198 12.51 -40.60 17.11
N ARG A 199 11.26 -40.22 17.38
CA ARG A 199 10.47 -40.67 18.53
C ARG A 199 10.20 -42.18 18.46
N GLY A 200 9.73 -42.68 17.31
CA GLY A 200 9.41 -44.10 17.14
C GLY A 200 10.61 -45.02 17.02
N SER A 201 11.73 -44.58 16.43
CA SER A 201 12.91 -45.43 16.17
C SER A 201 13.97 -45.38 17.25
N ARG A 202 14.05 -44.30 18.04
CA ARG A 202 15.14 -44.10 19.03
C ARG A 202 14.66 -43.59 20.39
N ASP A 203 13.35 -43.45 20.58
CA ASP A 203 12.73 -42.89 21.79
C ASP A 203 13.26 -41.49 22.17
N VAL A 204 13.56 -40.67 21.14
CA VAL A 204 14.08 -39.32 21.28
C VAL A 204 12.96 -38.31 20.98
N TYR A 205 12.76 -37.36 21.89
CA TYR A 205 11.79 -36.28 21.70
C TYR A 205 12.31 -35.29 20.66
N GLY A 206 11.53 -35.06 19.59
CA GLY A 206 11.80 -34.07 18.57
C GLY A 206 10.62 -33.09 18.46
N ILE A 207 10.90 -31.85 18.08
CA ILE A 207 9.90 -30.81 17.77
C ILE A 207 10.17 -30.31 16.36
N PRO A 208 9.17 -30.30 15.46
CA PRO A 208 9.35 -29.71 14.14
C PRO A 208 9.64 -28.22 14.27
N HIS A 209 10.48 -27.70 13.37
CA HIS A 209 10.62 -26.25 13.31
C HIS A 209 9.30 -25.61 12.87
N SER A 210 8.97 -24.53 13.53
CA SER A 210 7.80 -23.71 13.23
C SER A 210 8.16 -22.23 13.32
N GLN A 211 7.45 -21.41 12.59
CA GLN A 211 7.78 -20.00 12.45
C GLN A 211 6.54 -19.18 12.19
N ARG A 212 6.64 -17.88 12.47
CA ARG A 212 5.67 -16.90 12.01
C ARG A 212 5.85 -16.68 10.52
N SER A 213 4.75 -16.70 9.79
CA SER A 213 4.67 -16.59 8.35
C SER A 213 3.67 -15.52 7.92
N THR A 214 3.85 -14.96 6.74
CA THR A 214 2.96 -13.93 6.22
C THR A 214 2.51 -14.31 4.82
N ALA A 215 1.21 -14.18 4.58
CA ALA A 215 0.64 -14.20 3.23
C ALA A 215 0.09 -12.81 2.89
N ARG A 216 0.62 -12.18 1.84
CA ARG A 216 0.03 -11.01 1.22
C ARG A 216 -0.91 -11.43 0.12
N VAL A 217 -2.18 -11.14 0.33
CA VAL A 217 -3.26 -11.38 -0.64
C VAL A 217 -3.60 -10.05 -1.30
N SER A 218 -3.51 -9.99 -2.62
CA SER A 218 -3.93 -8.85 -3.44
C SER A 218 -5.03 -9.32 -4.37
N VAL A 219 -6.23 -8.77 -4.25
CA VAL A 219 -7.40 -9.16 -5.04
C VAL A 219 -7.95 -8.00 -5.84
N GLU A 220 -8.38 -8.26 -7.05
CA GLU A 220 -9.22 -7.36 -7.84
C GLU A 220 -10.68 -7.72 -7.60
N VAL A 221 -11.48 -6.76 -7.16
CA VAL A 221 -12.90 -6.95 -6.86
C VAL A 221 -13.73 -6.61 -8.09
N ALA A 222 -14.71 -7.46 -8.42
CA ALA A 222 -15.61 -7.27 -9.54
C ALA A 222 -16.36 -5.92 -9.45
N GLU A 223 -16.62 -5.32 -10.60
CA GLU A 223 -17.35 -4.05 -10.68
C GLU A 223 -18.74 -4.19 -10.04
N GLY A 224 -19.15 -3.20 -9.26
CA GLY A 224 -20.43 -3.21 -8.53
C GLY A 224 -20.47 -4.17 -7.32
N GLN A 225 -19.44 -4.98 -7.07
CA GLN A 225 -19.38 -5.88 -5.92
C GLN A 225 -18.64 -5.21 -4.75
N HIS A 226 -18.97 -5.67 -3.53
CA HIS A 226 -18.28 -5.27 -2.31
C HIS A 226 -17.71 -6.51 -1.61
N LEU A 227 -16.41 -6.49 -1.35
CA LEU A 227 -15.69 -7.49 -0.55
C LEU A 227 -15.13 -6.78 0.69
N SER A 228 -15.52 -7.23 1.89
CA SER A 228 -14.99 -6.66 3.14
C SER A 228 -13.64 -7.26 3.51
N LEU A 229 -12.90 -6.56 4.38
CA LEU A 229 -11.62 -7.06 4.91
C LEU A 229 -11.84 -8.28 5.81
N GLU A 230 -12.96 -8.32 6.55
CA GLU A 230 -13.35 -9.47 7.37
C GLU A 230 -13.58 -10.70 6.50
N ARG A 231 -14.27 -10.54 5.36
CA ARG A 231 -14.47 -11.66 4.43
C ARG A 231 -13.13 -12.18 3.88
N LEU A 232 -12.21 -11.28 3.57
CA LEU A 232 -10.89 -11.67 3.09
C LEU A 232 -10.09 -12.38 4.20
N GLN A 233 -10.20 -11.90 5.46
CA GLN A 233 -9.61 -12.56 6.62
C GLN A 233 -10.20 -13.98 6.82
N GLU A 234 -11.51 -14.16 6.69
CA GLU A 234 -12.17 -15.48 6.78
C GLU A 234 -11.65 -16.46 5.71
N LEU A 235 -11.48 -15.99 4.46
CA LEU A 235 -10.93 -16.81 3.39
C LEU A 235 -9.49 -17.25 3.70
N CYS A 236 -8.67 -16.32 4.19
CA CYS A 236 -7.30 -16.61 4.61
C CYS A 236 -7.27 -17.59 5.79
N LEU A 237 -8.14 -17.38 6.79
CA LEU A 237 -8.23 -18.28 7.94
C LEU A 237 -8.67 -19.68 7.52
N LYS A 238 -9.67 -19.80 6.63
CA LYS A 238 -10.12 -21.09 6.12
C LYS A 238 -9.01 -21.84 5.36
N ALA A 239 -8.17 -21.12 4.60
CA ALA A 239 -7.06 -21.71 3.87
C ALA A 239 -5.93 -22.15 4.79
N LEU A 240 -5.51 -21.29 5.73
CA LEU A 240 -4.25 -21.45 6.46
C LEU A 240 -4.41 -21.96 7.90
N GLN A 241 -5.58 -21.84 8.50
CA GLN A 241 -6.01 -22.31 9.82
C GLN A 241 -5.27 -21.66 11.02
N THR A 242 -3.96 -21.60 10.99
CA THR A 242 -3.06 -21.31 12.13
C THR A 242 -2.76 -19.82 12.29
N GLU A 243 -3.81 -18.97 12.29
CA GLU A 243 -3.67 -17.52 12.53
C GLU A 243 -3.04 -17.23 13.89
N THR A 244 -2.14 -16.24 13.95
CA THR A 244 -1.52 -15.80 15.20
C THR A 244 -2.56 -15.27 16.18
N GLN A 245 -2.36 -15.53 17.48
CA GLN A 245 -3.28 -15.20 18.56
C GLN A 245 -2.82 -13.95 19.30
N VAL A 246 -3.76 -13.10 19.75
CA VAL A 246 -3.46 -11.86 20.49
C VAL A 246 -3.41 -12.09 22.00
N MET A 247 -4.45 -12.73 22.54
CA MET A 247 -4.56 -13.04 23.98
C MET A 247 -4.74 -14.53 24.16
N VAL A 248 -3.96 -15.15 25.05
CA VAL A 248 -3.99 -16.60 25.27
C VAL A 248 -3.89 -16.92 26.76
N LYS A 249 -4.61 -17.98 27.16
CA LYS A 249 -4.35 -18.77 28.37
C LYS A 249 -3.63 -20.06 27.99
N ARG A 250 -3.27 -20.87 28.97
CA ARG A 250 -2.58 -22.16 28.75
C ARG A 250 -3.36 -23.12 27.84
N GLU A 251 -4.69 -23.14 27.96
CA GLU A 251 -5.56 -23.94 27.11
C GLU A 251 -5.56 -23.46 25.64
N ASP A 252 -5.38 -22.17 25.39
CA ASP A 252 -5.28 -21.61 24.04
C ASP A 252 -3.92 -21.93 23.43
N GLU A 253 -2.85 -21.82 24.24
CA GLU A 253 -1.50 -22.16 23.80
C GLU A 253 -1.39 -23.65 23.45
N GLN A 254 -2.02 -24.54 24.24
CA GLN A 254 -2.11 -25.97 23.92
C GLN A 254 -2.90 -26.19 22.62
N ALA A 255 -4.05 -25.53 22.46
CA ALA A 255 -4.83 -25.61 21.22
C ALA A 255 -4.04 -25.17 19.99
N PHE A 256 -3.27 -24.09 20.13
CA PHE A 256 -2.43 -23.59 19.04
C PHE A 256 -1.30 -24.57 18.68
N ALA A 257 -0.68 -25.22 19.68
CA ALA A 257 0.31 -26.26 19.45
C ALA A 257 -0.30 -27.48 18.71
N GLU A 258 -1.52 -27.91 19.09
CA GLU A 258 -2.26 -28.97 18.41
C GLU A 258 -2.60 -28.59 16.95
N MET A 259 -3.03 -27.35 16.71
CA MET A 259 -3.32 -26.85 15.37
C MET A 259 -2.07 -26.81 14.48
N ASN A 260 -0.92 -26.40 15.00
CA ASN A 260 0.33 -26.43 14.25
C ASN A 260 0.71 -27.85 13.82
N GLY A 261 0.47 -28.86 14.68
CA GLY A 261 0.67 -30.25 14.34
C GLY A 261 -0.33 -30.78 13.30
N ALA A 262 -1.59 -30.36 13.40
CA ALA A 262 -2.67 -30.81 12.49
C ALA A 262 -2.58 -30.17 11.10
N PHE A 263 -2.06 -28.94 11.01
CA PHE A 263 -2.05 -28.14 9.78
C PHE A 263 -0.64 -27.77 9.35
N THR A 264 0.29 -28.74 9.38
CA THR A 264 1.63 -28.56 8.80
C THR A 264 1.53 -28.23 7.31
N LYS A 265 2.37 -27.33 6.81
CA LYS A 265 2.34 -26.91 5.40
C LYS A 265 3.66 -26.33 4.93
N PHE A 266 4.03 -26.63 3.69
CA PHE A 266 5.06 -25.93 2.97
C PHE A 266 4.57 -24.55 2.51
N VAL A 267 5.49 -23.67 2.12
CA VAL A 267 5.12 -22.35 1.56
C VAL A 267 4.33 -22.49 0.27
N GLU A 268 4.62 -23.51 -0.54
CA GLU A 268 3.88 -23.88 -1.76
C GLU A 268 2.45 -24.31 -1.46
N ASP A 269 2.25 -25.08 -0.38
CA ASP A 269 0.92 -25.50 0.05
C ASP A 269 0.09 -24.31 0.50
N ALA A 270 0.69 -23.40 1.28
CA ALA A 270 0.03 -22.18 1.72
C ALA A 270 -0.47 -21.34 0.52
N ALA A 271 0.37 -21.19 -0.51
CA ALA A 271 -0.01 -20.47 -1.73
C ALA A 271 -1.16 -21.15 -2.48
N ARG A 272 -1.14 -22.50 -2.61
CA ARG A 272 -2.19 -23.27 -3.30
C ARG A 272 -3.51 -23.29 -2.53
N LEU A 273 -3.47 -23.42 -1.21
CA LEU A 273 -4.66 -23.37 -0.34
C LEU A 273 -5.35 -22.00 -0.43
N LEU A 274 -4.58 -20.92 -0.45
CA LEU A 274 -5.13 -19.57 -0.66
C LEU A 274 -5.70 -19.42 -2.06
N TYR A 275 -5.00 -19.95 -3.09
CA TYR A 275 -5.52 -19.92 -4.46
C TYR A 275 -6.92 -20.52 -4.54
N GLU A 276 -7.12 -21.71 -3.99
CA GLU A 276 -8.42 -22.42 -3.99
C GLU A 276 -9.52 -21.56 -3.35
N GLN A 277 -9.28 -21.00 -2.15
CA GLN A 277 -10.27 -20.21 -1.46
C GLN A 277 -10.60 -18.87 -2.17
N LEU A 278 -9.61 -18.25 -2.82
CA LEU A 278 -9.82 -16.99 -3.53
C LEU A 278 -10.47 -17.19 -4.90
N ASP A 279 -10.20 -18.32 -5.57
CA ASP A 279 -10.78 -18.65 -6.87
C ASP A 279 -12.27 -19.00 -6.76
N ASP A 280 -12.67 -19.58 -5.63
CA ASP A 280 -14.07 -19.91 -5.30
C ASP A 280 -14.91 -18.69 -4.89
N GLU A 281 -14.29 -17.50 -4.61
CA GLU A 281 -15.04 -16.32 -4.19
C GLU A 281 -15.53 -15.53 -5.41
N PRO A 282 -16.84 -15.50 -5.72
CA PRO A 282 -17.35 -14.92 -6.97
C PRO A 282 -17.17 -13.40 -7.09
N LYS A 283 -16.85 -12.70 -5.99
CA LYS A 283 -16.57 -11.27 -6.00
C LYS A 283 -15.17 -10.95 -6.45
N ILE A 284 -14.28 -11.95 -6.54
CA ILE A 284 -12.88 -11.79 -6.93
C ILE A 284 -12.71 -12.12 -8.42
N VAL A 285 -12.27 -11.14 -9.20
CA VAL A 285 -12.00 -11.29 -10.64
C VAL A 285 -10.63 -11.89 -10.88
N ASP A 286 -9.64 -11.35 -10.16
CA ASP A 286 -8.24 -11.72 -10.27
C ASP A 286 -7.55 -11.55 -8.91
N PHE A 287 -6.46 -12.30 -8.70
CA PHE A 287 -5.68 -12.18 -7.47
C PHE A 287 -4.22 -12.60 -7.66
N GLN A 288 -3.40 -12.14 -6.74
CA GLN A 288 -2.03 -12.57 -6.51
C GLN A 288 -1.81 -12.81 -5.03
N VAL A 289 -1.16 -13.92 -4.70
CA VAL A 289 -0.73 -14.26 -3.35
C VAL A 289 0.78 -14.36 -3.31
N ALA A 290 1.41 -13.72 -2.32
CA ALA A 290 2.82 -13.87 -2.00
C ALA A 290 2.95 -14.35 -0.56
N CYS A 291 3.49 -15.54 -0.35
CA CYS A 291 3.74 -16.15 0.95
C CYS A 291 5.22 -16.10 1.30
N ALA A 292 5.53 -15.86 2.58
CA ALA A 292 6.87 -15.98 3.14
C ALA A 292 6.82 -16.75 4.46
N HIS A 293 7.60 -17.82 4.55
CA HIS A 293 7.88 -18.58 5.76
C HIS A 293 9.25 -18.15 6.30
N LEU A 294 9.27 -17.52 7.47
CA LEU A 294 10.49 -17.05 8.14
C LEU A 294 11.17 -18.24 8.83
N GLU A 295 11.73 -19.14 8.03
CA GLU A 295 12.23 -20.46 8.42
C GLU A 295 13.17 -20.41 9.62
N SER A 296 12.76 -20.98 10.77
CA SER A 296 13.59 -21.00 11.98
C SER A 296 14.80 -21.94 11.87
N LEU A 297 14.81 -22.86 10.90
CA LEU A 297 15.93 -23.74 10.58
C LEU A 297 17.05 -23.02 9.82
N HIS A 298 16.71 -21.98 9.04
CA HIS A 298 17.60 -21.32 8.10
C HIS A 298 17.81 -19.84 8.44
N SER A 299 18.82 -19.22 7.84
CA SER A 299 19.06 -17.77 7.89
C SER A 299 18.40 -17.01 6.74
N HIS A 300 17.59 -17.68 5.93
CA HIS A 300 16.84 -17.16 4.81
C HIS A 300 15.38 -17.62 4.90
N ASP A 301 14.51 -16.99 4.13
CA ASP A 301 13.09 -17.26 4.11
C ASP A 301 12.71 -18.11 2.90
N ALA A 302 11.71 -18.99 3.04
CA ALA A 302 11.08 -19.67 1.93
C ALA A 302 9.92 -18.80 1.40
N VAL A 303 9.84 -18.64 0.08
CA VAL A 303 8.83 -17.76 -0.54
C VAL A 303 8.11 -18.47 -1.69
N ALA A 304 6.83 -18.15 -1.86
CA ALA A 304 6.03 -18.62 -2.99
C ALA A 304 5.12 -17.50 -3.47
N VAL A 305 4.97 -17.38 -4.80
CA VAL A 305 4.02 -16.45 -5.43
C VAL A 305 3.14 -17.22 -6.40
N ILE A 306 1.85 -16.96 -6.35
CA ILE A 306 0.87 -17.51 -7.29
C ILE A 306 -0.15 -16.42 -7.65
N SER A 307 -0.66 -16.45 -8.88
CA SER A 307 -1.74 -15.56 -9.34
C SER A 307 -2.75 -16.32 -10.18
N LYS A 308 -3.99 -15.88 -10.21
CA LYS A 308 -4.98 -16.32 -11.19
C LYS A 308 -4.57 -15.81 -12.57
N GLY A 309 -4.23 -14.53 -12.67
CA GLY A 309 -3.57 -13.96 -13.85
C GLY A 309 -4.49 -13.81 -15.05
N VAL A 310 -5.66 -13.19 -14.88
CA VAL A 310 -6.52 -12.87 -16.02
C VAL A 310 -5.83 -11.86 -16.96
N PRO A 311 -6.21 -11.81 -18.25
CA PRO A 311 -5.61 -10.87 -19.19
C PRO A 311 -5.63 -9.43 -18.71
N GLY A 312 -4.46 -8.80 -18.59
CA GLY A 312 -4.28 -7.44 -18.03
C GLY A 312 -4.39 -7.33 -16.51
N GLY A 313 -4.46 -8.46 -15.81
CA GLY A 313 -4.48 -8.56 -14.35
C GLY A 313 -3.10 -8.75 -13.72
N PHE A 314 -3.07 -9.47 -12.60
CA PHE A 314 -1.82 -9.82 -11.92
C PHE A 314 -0.97 -10.77 -12.75
N THR A 315 0.35 -10.59 -12.71
CA THR A 315 1.30 -11.36 -13.52
C THR A 315 2.14 -12.34 -12.72
N GLY A 316 1.95 -12.39 -11.40
CA GLY A 316 2.82 -13.17 -10.51
C GLY A 316 4.17 -12.50 -10.23
N GLN A 317 4.43 -11.30 -10.78
CA GLN A 317 5.63 -10.53 -10.43
C GLN A 317 5.50 -9.93 -9.03
N PHE A 318 6.40 -10.35 -8.17
CA PHE A 318 6.49 -9.87 -6.79
C PHE A 318 7.95 -9.91 -6.34
N ASP A 319 8.54 -8.76 -6.08
CA ASP A 319 9.97 -8.63 -5.73
C ASP A 319 10.19 -8.07 -4.32
N ASP A 320 9.13 -7.56 -3.67
CA ASP A 320 9.21 -6.91 -2.36
C ASP A 320 9.00 -7.89 -1.20
N TYR A 321 9.78 -8.99 -1.19
CA TYR A 321 9.70 -10.01 -0.13
C TYR A 321 10.04 -9.46 1.25
N LYS A 322 10.90 -8.43 1.33
CA LYS A 322 11.25 -7.80 2.61
C LYS A 322 10.04 -7.17 3.31
N SER A 323 9.06 -6.70 2.57
CA SER A 323 7.84 -6.13 3.15
C SER A 323 6.91 -7.17 3.79
N LEU A 324 7.13 -8.47 3.54
CA LEU A 324 6.42 -9.59 4.18
C LEU A 324 7.00 -9.92 5.57
N ILE A 325 8.20 -9.45 5.88
CA ILE A 325 8.84 -9.65 7.18
C ILE A 325 8.25 -8.66 8.18
N ARG A 326 7.79 -9.16 9.34
CA ARG A 326 7.20 -8.36 10.44
C ARG A 326 7.97 -8.54 11.74
#